data_8c4ae10c9f5d4cd01f92ea200a3aea10
#
_entry.id   8c4ae10c9f5d4cd01f92ea200a3aea10
#
_cell.length_a   1.000
_cell.length_b   1.000
_cell.length_c   1.000
_cell.angle_alpha   90.00
_cell.angle_beta   90.00
_cell.angle_gamma   90.00
#
_symmetry.space_group_name_H-M   'P 1'
#
loop_
_entity.id
_entity.type
_entity.pdbx_description
1 polymer ?
#
loop_
_entity_poly.entity_id
_entity_poly.type
_entity_poly.pdbx_seq_one_letter_code
_entity_poly.pdbx_strand_id
1 'polypeptide(L)'
;MKSRVSRATIAGAAALLLLAAAMPAHAEWNKGLEAYKTKDWATAVKEFEEVTKTNPDYAGAYYMLGVSQRALGQLSPAIASLRKSVELDGSQASYKIALGQALLQADQYQNAYELLKPLSMSSMEASHRTSYALLFAQAATKTNRPGEAIGVLTTQVRADSKNYRLQQALGAAYTANNEDAKAFEAYEKAFQLNPKDATSASNAVKAAISVARRSSSDSSKSNYYSQAGQIADRLANAFPTFEHQLLAGEAWLGAKEYQKAQDWLDKARAQQSSNALVYYYLAQCKTQMNQLNPALADLQQALKIGASGKLRNQVYNQGGYIYDKKKDYENAIRWYREAGNEKMVGEMVAKKDAAAQNKAADQECAEFKRTIAALRLQVEELQKIGDNDSAQQLLDQLPALEKDYAERCR
;
A
#
# COMPACT_ATOMS: atom_id res chain seq x y z
N MET A 1 -33.62 -10.87 7.57
CA MET A 1 -32.53 -11.37 6.72
C MET A 1 -31.86 -12.55 7.42
N LYS A 2 -32.13 -13.78 6.96
CA LYS A 2 -31.61 -15.01 7.57
C LYS A 2 -30.17 -15.20 7.14
N SER A 3 -29.22 -15.18 8.11
CA SER A 3 -27.80 -15.47 7.90
C SER A 3 -27.66 -16.93 7.45
N ARG A 4 -27.10 -17.15 6.25
CA ARG A 4 -26.65 -18.48 5.83
C ARG A 4 -25.44 -18.88 6.68
N VAL A 5 -25.69 -19.67 7.72
CA VAL A 5 -24.63 -20.40 8.43
C VAL A 5 -24.01 -21.36 7.42
N SER A 6 -22.70 -21.27 7.26
CA SER A 6 -21.93 -22.10 6.33
C SER A 6 -22.16 -23.59 6.60
N ARG A 7 -22.66 -24.32 5.59
CA ARG A 7 -22.86 -25.77 5.64
C ARG A 7 -21.60 -26.59 5.98
N ALA A 8 -20.42 -25.99 5.92
CA ALA A 8 -19.16 -26.64 6.24
C ALA A 8 -18.98 -27.01 7.73
N THR A 9 -19.61 -26.25 8.64
CA THR A 9 -19.58 -26.55 10.09
C THR A 9 -20.48 -27.73 10.48
N ILE A 10 -21.47 -28.05 9.64
CA ILE A 10 -22.45 -29.11 9.91
C ILE A 10 -21.95 -30.49 9.44
N ALA A 11 -21.12 -30.55 8.39
CA ALA A 11 -20.59 -31.82 7.86
C ALA A 11 -19.62 -32.50 8.83
N GLY A 12 -18.80 -31.74 9.58
CA GLY A 12 -17.93 -32.30 10.62
C GLY A 12 -18.71 -32.93 11.79
N ALA A 13 -19.88 -32.36 12.10
CA ALA A 13 -20.75 -32.91 13.13
C ALA A 13 -21.53 -34.20 12.66
N ALA A 14 -21.81 -34.29 11.36
CA ALA A 14 -22.55 -35.44 10.82
C ALA A 14 -21.72 -36.72 10.77
N ALA A 15 -20.41 -36.64 10.49
CA ALA A 15 -19.50 -37.82 10.55
C ALA A 15 -19.33 -38.37 11.99
N LEU A 16 -19.39 -37.49 13.00
CA LEU A 16 -19.36 -37.88 14.41
C LEU A 16 -20.66 -38.51 14.91
N LEU A 17 -21.81 -38.18 14.30
CA LEU A 17 -23.10 -38.79 14.65
C LEU A 17 -23.20 -40.26 14.26
N LEU A 18 -22.47 -40.73 13.24
CA LEU A 18 -22.44 -42.14 12.84
C LEU A 18 -21.55 -43.01 13.77
N LEU A 19 -20.54 -42.43 14.44
CA LEU A 19 -19.75 -43.10 15.47
C LEU A 19 -20.45 -43.16 16.85
N ALA A 20 -21.30 -42.17 17.14
CA ALA A 20 -22.09 -42.12 18.38
C ALA A 20 -23.16 -43.22 18.49
N ALA A 21 -23.56 -43.83 17.36
CA ALA A 21 -24.54 -44.94 17.35
C ALA A 21 -24.00 -46.26 17.89
N ALA A 22 -22.69 -46.42 18.12
CA ALA A 22 -22.04 -47.63 18.60
C ALA A 22 -21.58 -47.57 20.07
N MET A 23 -21.73 -46.40 20.76
CA MET A 23 -21.40 -46.26 22.17
C MET A 23 -22.68 -46.15 23.03
N PRO A 24 -22.70 -46.70 24.28
CA PRO A 24 -23.80 -46.43 25.20
C PRO A 24 -23.93 -44.88 25.31
N ALA A 25 -25.16 -44.41 25.15
CA ALA A 25 -25.46 -42.95 25.18
C ALA A 25 -25.20 -42.43 26.59
N HIS A 26 -23.99 -41.92 26.83
CA HIS A 26 -23.73 -41.19 28.06
C HIS A 26 -24.48 -39.85 28.00
N ALA A 27 -25.24 -39.57 29.03
CA ALA A 27 -26.06 -38.35 29.10
C ALA A 27 -25.20 -37.07 28.91
N GLU A 28 -23.97 -37.10 29.44
CA GLU A 28 -22.98 -36.03 29.35
C GLU A 28 -22.52 -35.75 27.91
N TRP A 29 -22.27 -36.80 27.10
CA TRP A 29 -21.93 -36.66 25.68
C TRP A 29 -23.02 -35.93 24.89
N ASN A 30 -24.28 -36.39 25.08
CA ASN A 30 -25.43 -35.79 24.38
C ASN A 30 -25.67 -34.34 24.83
N LYS A 31 -25.54 -34.01 26.11
CA LYS A 31 -25.63 -32.66 26.65
C LYS A 31 -24.50 -31.77 26.09
N GLY A 32 -23.28 -32.30 26.06
CA GLY A 32 -22.13 -31.62 25.47
C GLY A 32 -22.36 -31.27 23.99
N LEU A 33 -22.89 -32.23 23.21
CA LEU A 33 -23.20 -32.00 21.80
C LEU A 33 -24.33 -30.98 21.59
N GLU A 34 -25.35 -30.96 22.45
CA GLU A 34 -26.44 -29.99 22.37
C GLU A 34 -25.95 -28.57 22.74
N ALA A 35 -25.16 -28.47 23.81
CA ALA A 35 -24.49 -27.22 24.18
C ALA A 35 -23.57 -26.71 23.06
N TYR A 36 -22.81 -27.62 22.42
CA TYR A 36 -21.97 -27.25 21.26
C TYR A 36 -22.79 -26.70 20.09
N LYS A 37 -23.93 -27.33 19.75
CA LYS A 37 -24.82 -26.91 18.66
C LYS A 37 -25.44 -25.53 18.97
N THR A 38 -25.82 -25.29 20.21
CA THR A 38 -26.39 -24.00 20.66
C THR A 38 -25.33 -22.95 20.95
N LYS A 39 -24.04 -23.28 20.80
CA LYS A 39 -22.87 -22.43 21.10
C LYS A 39 -22.75 -22.05 22.59
N ASP A 40 -23.33 -22.81 23.47
CA ASP A 40 -23.04 -22.74 24.90
C ASP A 40 -21.72 -23.44 25.20
N TRP A 41 -20.64 -22.72 24.88
CA TRP A 41 -19.29 -23.28 24.96
C TRP A 41 -18.89 -23.65 26.39
N ALA A 42 -19.39 -22.92 27.40
CA ALA A 42 -19.06 -23.18 28.80
C ALA A 42 -19.67 -24.52 29.25
N THR A 43 -20.95 -24.77 28.95
CA THR A 43 -21.60 -26.05 29.22
C THR A 43 -20.96 -27.15 28.38
N ALA A 44 -20.63 -26.91 27.10
CA ALA A 44 -19.98 -27.92 26.27
C ALA A 44 -18.61 -28.35 26.85
N VAL A 45 -17.79 -27.40 27.30
CA VAL A 45 -16.50 -27.71 27.96
C VAL A 45 -16.73 -28.60 29.18
N LYS A 46 -17.62 -28.20 30.09
CA LYS A 46 -17.93 -28.96 31.33
C LYS A 46 -18.35 -30.38 31.02
N GLU A 47 -19.32 -30.56 30.14
CA GLU A 47 -19.84 -31.89 29.81
C GLU A 47 -18.79 -32.79 29.11
N PHE A 48 -17.98 -32.22 28.17
CA PHE A 48 -16.91 -32.99 27.53
C PHE A 48 -15.72 -33.25 28.46
N GLU A 49 -15.45 -32.42 29.48
CA GLU A 49 -14.49 -32.74 30.55
C GLU A 49 -14.91 -33.97 31.33
N GLU A 50 -16.20 -34.12 31.69
CA GLU A 50 -16.70 -35.33 32.37
C GLU A 50 -16.60 -36.56 31.48
N VAL A 51 -16.89 -36.41 30.16
CA VAL A 51 -16.71 -37.53 29.21
C VAL A 51 -15.23 -37.95 29.12
N THR A 52 -14.27 -37.01 29.10
CA THR A 52 -12.84 -37.36 29.05
C THR A 52 -12.33 -38.01 30.34
N LYS A 53 -12.93 -37.72 31.50
CA LYS A 53 -12.60 -38.35 32.76
C LYS A 53 -13.09 -39.80 32.80
N THR A 54 -14.30 -40.05 32.33
CA THR A 54 -14.90 -41.39 32.29
C THR A 54 -14.39 -42.27 31.16
N ASN A 55 -13.98 -41.65 30.07
CA ASN A 55 -13.49 -42.33 28.84
C ASN A 55 -12.15 -41.70 28.37
N PRO A 56 -11.03 -41.97 29.06
CA PRO A 56 -9.74 -41.31 28.81
C PRO A 56 -9.10 -41.67 27.45
N ASP A 57 -9.58 -42.71 26.79
CA ASP A 57 -9.08 -43.16 25.49
C ASP A 57 -10.00 -42.71 24.30
N TYR A 58 -11.04 -41.92 24.59
CA TYR A 58 -11.96 -41.48 23.56
C TYR A 58 -11.48 -40.22 22.85
N ALA A 59 -10.78 -40.36 21.73
CA ALA A 59 -10.23 -39.26 20.93
C ALA A 59 -11.25 -38.19 20.58
N GLY A 60 -12.50 -38.60 20.23
CA GLY A 60 -13.58 -37.69 19.87
C GLY A 60 -14.01 -36.77 21.00
N ALA A 61 -13.95 -37.22 22.26
CA ALA A 61 -14.27 -36.39 23.42
C ALA A 61 -13.22 -35.28 23.62
N TYR A 62 -11.95 -35.61 23.53
CA TYR A 62 -10.86 -34.62 23.58
C TYR A 62 -10.92 -33.61 22.40
N TYR A 63 -11.29 -34.07 21.22
CA TYR A 63 -11.52 -33.19 20.09
C TYR A 63 -12.63 -32.17 20.37
N MET A 64 -13.80 -32.61 20.82
CA MET A 64 -14.94 -31.77 21.12
C MET A 64 -14.64 -30.81 22.29
N LEU A 65 -13.94 -31.33 23.32
CA LEU A 65 -13.45 -30.50 24.42
C LEU A 65 -12.55 -29.38 23.92
N GLY A 66 -11.52 -29.71 23.13
CA GLY A 66 -10.56 -28.76 22.64
C GLY A 66 -11.16 -27.71 21.69
N VAL A 67 -12.10 -28.11 20.83
CA VAL A 67 -12.82 -27.17 19.95
C VAL A 67 -13.69 -26.19 20.78
N SER A 68 -14.35 -26.69 21.82
CA SER A 68 -15.17 -25.86 22.72
C SER A 68 -14.32 -24.91 23.56
N GLN A 69 -13.20 -25.36 24.12
CA GLN A 69 -12.22 -24.52 24.82
C GLN A 69 -11.65 -23.43 23.91
N ARG A 70 -11.32 -23.75 22.66
CA ARG A 70 -10.87 -22.78 21.67
C ARG A 70 -11.93 -21.72 21.39
N ALA A 71 -13.20 -22.10 21.29
CA ALA A 71 -14.32 -21.18 21.08
C ALA A 71 -14.49 -20.21 22.27
N LEU A 72 -14.15 -20.65 23.49
CA LEU A 72 -14.07 -19.77 24.69
C LEU A 72 -12.80 -18.92 24.76
N GLY A 73 -11.88 -19.04 23.81
CA GLY A 73 -10.59 -18.35 23.86
C GLY A 73 -9.56 -18.97 24.82
N GLN A 74 -9.83 -20.14 25.37
CA GLN A 74 -8.93 -20.91 26.25
C GLN A 74 -7.89 -21.68 25.43
N LEU A 75 -6.96 -20.95 24.76
CA LEU A 75 -6.08 -21.53 23.76
C LEU A 75 -5.14 -22.61 24.32
N SER A 76 -4.53 -22.41 25.49
CA SER A 76 -3.61 -23.40 26.06
C SER A 76 -4.32 -24.72 26.44
N PRO A 77 -5.46 -24.72 27.16
CA PRO A 77 -6.26 -25.95 27.37
C PRO A 77 -6.71 -26.59 26.04
N ALA A 78 -7.19 -25.79 25.08
CA ALA A 78 -7.62 -26.30 23.78
C ALA A 78 -6.51 -27.06 23.04
N ILE A 79 -5.28 -26.51 23.02
CA ILE A 79 -4.12 -27.14 22.40
C ILE A 79 -3.81 -28.48 23.12
N ALA A 80 -3.87 -28.51 24.44
CA ALA A 80 -3.63 -29.74 25.21
C ALA A 80 -4.68 -30.83 24.88
N SER A 81 -5.96 -30.49 24.90
CA SER A 81 -7.04 -31.41 24.57
C SER A 81 -6.95 -31.88 23.10
N LEU A 82 -6.69 -31.01 22.15
CA LEU A 82 -6.55 -31.35 20.73
C LEU A 82 -5.29 -32.20 20.47
N ARG A 83 -4.19 -31.94 21.17
CA ARG A 83 -3.01 -32.86 21.13
C ARG A 83 -3.37 -34.26 21.58
N LYS A 84 -4.10 -34.34 22.69
CA LYS A 84 -4.54 -35.67 23.19
C LYS A 84 -5.44 -36.38 22.19
N SER A 85 -6.34 -35.67 21.50
CA SER A 85 -7.17 -36.29 20.46
C SER A 85 -6.34 -36.81 19.28
N VAL A 86 -5.28 -36.07 18.86
CA VAL A 86 -4.35 -36.49 17.78
C VAL A 86 -3.45 -37.68 18.24
N GLU A 87 -3.05 -37.71 19.51
CA GLU A 87 -2.29 -38.82 20.08
C GLU A 87 -3.10 -40.12 20.09
N LEU A 88 -4.38 -40.03 20.46
CA LEU A 88 -5.28 -41.19 20.53
C LEU A 88 -5.71 -41.68 19.14
N ASP A 89 -5.95 -40.77 18.19
CA ASP A 89 -6.24 -41.09 16.80
C ASP A 89 -5.61 -40.09 15.83
N GLY A 90 -4.39 -40.34 15.44
CA GLY A 90 -3.64 -39.55 14.48
C GLY A 90 -4.05 -39.74 13.02
N SER A 91 -5.00 -40.65 12.72
CA SER A 91 -5.49 -40.87 11.36
C SER A 91 -6.48 -39.79 10.92
N GLN A 92 -7.16 -39.10 11.87
CA GLN A 92 -8.19 -38.13 11.61
C GLN A 92 -7.61 -36.77 11.20
N ALA A 93 -7.74 -36.42 9.94
CA ALA A 93 -7.32 -35.09 9.43
C ALA A 93 -8.03 -33.93 10.15
N SER A 94 -9.30 -34.13 10.54
CA SER A 94 -10.09 -33.12 11.28
C SER A 94 -9.46 -32.74 12.61
N TYR A 95 -8.88 -33.70 13.36
CA TYR A 95 -8.21 -33.40 14.62
C TYR A 95 -6.94 -32.61 14.44
N LYS A 96 -6.13 -32.95 13.45
CA LYS A 96 -4.90 -32.21 13.09
C LYS A 96 -5.23 -30.80 12.60
N ILE A 97 -6.29 -30.66 11.81
CA ILE A 97 -6.76 -29.34 11.33
C ILE A 97 -7.21 -28.45 12.50
N ALA A 98 -7.98 -28.99 13.43
CA ALA A 98 -8.43 -28.26 14.61
C ALA A 98 -7.24 -27.86 15.53
N LEU A 99 -6.29 -28.79 15.75
CA LEU A 99 -5.05 -28.46 16.47
C LEU A 99 -4.23 -27.42 15.76
N GLY A 100 -4.06 -27.52 14.43
CA GLY A 100 -3.36 -26.54 13.62
C GLY A 100 -4.01 -25.15 13.73
N GLN A 101 -5.34 -25.09 13.75
CA GLN A 101 -6.08 -23.85 13.94
C GLN A 101 -5.84 -23.24 15.33
N ALA A 102 -5.85 -24.06 16.40
CA ALA A 102 -5.57 -23.58 17.75
C ALA A 102 -4.12 -23.09 17.90
N LEU A 103 -3.16 -23.79 17.31
CA LEU A 103 -1.74 -23.40 17.26
C LEU A 103 -1.54 -22.05 16.54
N LEU A 104 -2.21 -21.85 15.40
CA LEU A 104 -2.14 -20.58 14.67
C LEU A 104 -2.75 -19.42 15.46
N GLN A 105 -3.84 -19.65 16.18
CA GLN A 105 -4.45 -18.65 17.06
C GLN A 105 -3.56 -18.29 18.26
N ALA A 106 -2.70 -19.21 18.68
CA ALA A 106 -1.72 -19.01 19.74
C ALA A 106 -0.34 -18.56 19.21
N ASP A 107 -0.26 -18.09 17.95
CA ASP A 107 0.95 -17.67 17.26
C ASP A 107 2.07 -18.73 17.20
N GLN A 108 1.74 -19.99 17.42
CA GLN A 108 2.67 -21.13 17.35
C GLN A 108 2.83 -21.62 15.89
N TYR A 109 3.28 -20.72 15.01
CA TYR A 109 3.31 -20.94 13.55
C TYR A 109 4.18 -22.14 13.14
N GLN A 110 5.34 -22.34 13.76
CA GLN A 110 6.22 -23.45 13.43
C GLN A 110 5.57 -24.80 13.81
N ASN A 111 4.97 -24.89 14.99
CA ASN A 111 4.27 -26.09 15.43
C ASN A 111 3.08 -26.44 14.51
N ALA A 112 2.33 -25.41 14.09
CA ALA A 112 1.24 -25.58 13.14
C ALA A 112 1.74 -26.08 11.77
N TYR A 113 2.85 -25.51 11.27
CA TYR A 113 3.45 -25.93 10.02
C TYR A 113 3.90 -27.38 10.05
N GLU A 114 4.66 -27.79 11.07
CA GLU A 114 5.15 -29.17 11.19
C GLU A 114 3.99 -30.17 11.33
N LEU A 115 2.94 -29.80 12.05
CA LEU A 115 1.74 -30.64 12.20
C LEU A 115 0.99 -30.85 10.87
N LEU A 116 0.85 -29.77 10.08
CA LEU A 116 0.03 -29.78 8.87
C LEU A 116 0.80 -30.27 7.63
N LYS A 117 2.12 -30.09 7.57
CA LYS A 117 2.95 -30.44 6.42
C LYS A 117 2.82 -31.91 5.95
N PRO A 118 2.77 -32.90 6.84
CA PRO A 118 2.64 -34.30 6.41
C PRO A 118 1.27 -34.68 5.83
N LEU A 119 0.28 -33.78 5.94
CA LEU A 119 -1.07 -34.06 5.47
C LEU A 119 -1.16 -33.94 3.94
N SER A 120 -1.85 -34.91 3.31
CA SER A 120 -2.11 -34.89 1.88
C SER A 120 -3.56 -34.49 1.58
N MET A 121 -3.76 -33.49 0.75
CA MET A 121 -5.11 -33.07 0.31
C MET A 121 -5.84 -34.19 -0.46
N SER A 122 -5.11 -35.07 -1.17
CA SER A 122 -5.72 -36.15 -1.96
C SER A 122 -6.43 -37.17 -1.08
N SER A 123 -5.92 -37.42 0.13
CA SER A 123 -6.52 -38.37 1.11
C SER A 123 -7.57 -37.70 2.00
N MET A 124 -7.78 -36.36 1.90
CA MET A 124 -8.77 -35.66 2.72
C MET A 124 -10.15 -35.64 2.08
N GLU A 125 -11.17 -35.65 2.92
CA GLU A 125 -12.52 -35.30 2.49
C GLU A 125 -12.55 -33.84 1.91
N ALA A 126 -13.40 -33.66 0.92
CA ALA A 126 -13.52 -32.34 0.25
C ALA A 126 -13.85 -31.19 1.23
N SER A 127 -14.63 -31.49 2.28
CA SER A 127 -15.02 -30.55 3.34
C SER A 127 -13.82 -29.98 4.11
N HIS A 128 -12.73 -30.73 4.24
CA HIS A 128 -11.54 -30.34 5.00
C HIS A 128 -10.46 -29.65 4.16
N ARG A 129 -10.44 -29.87 2.84
CA ARG A 129 -9.37 -29.38 1.95
C ARG A 129 -9.18 -27.87 1.99
N THR A 130 -10.28 -27.12 1.95
CA THR A 130 -10.21 -25.65 1.99
C THR A 130 -9.66 -25.15 3.32
N SER A 131 -10.15 -25.70 4.44
CA SER A 131 -9.65 -25.35 5.77
C SER A 131 -8.18 -25.67 5.92
N TYR A 132 -7.77 -26.88 5.51
CA TYR A 132 -6.37 -27.28 5.50
C TYR A 132 -5.51 -26.31 4.66
N ALA A 133 -5.92 -26.02 3.42
CA ALA A 133 -5.14 -25.18 2.52
C ALA A 133 -4.91 -23.76 3.11
N LEU A 134 -5.95 -23.17 3.70
CA LEU A 134 -5.86 -21.86 4.34
C LEU A 134 -4.93 -21.87 5.57
N LEU A 135 -5.08 -22.87 6.44
CA LEU A 135 -4.27 -22.98 7.66
C LEU A 135 -2.80 -23.29 7.35
N PHE A 136 -2.57 -24.27 6.45
CA PHE A 136 -1.21 -24.60 6.02
C PHE A 136 -0.52 -23.41 5.38
N ALA A 137 -1.22 -22.69 4.48
CA ALA A 137 -0.67 -21.51 3.81
C ALA A 137 -0.32 -20.40 4.81
N GLN A 138 -1.17 -20.16 5.83
CA GLN A 138 -0.86 -19.22 6.90
C GLN A 138 0.38 -19.63 7.68
N ALA A 139 0.47 -20.90 8.10
CA ALA A 139 1.63 -21.43 8.82
C ALA A 139 2.90 -21.32 7.98
N ALA A 140 2.87 -21.80 6.73
CA ALA A 140 4.01 -21.79 5.82
C ALA A 140 4.49 -20.36 5.52
N THR A 141 3.58 -19.43 5.27
CA THR A 141 3.92 -18.01 5.02
C THR A 141 4.57 -17.38 6.25
N LYS A 142 4.00 -17.59 7.44
CA LYS A 142 4.54 -17.07 8.71
C LYS A 142 5.88 -17.67 9.11
N THR A 143 6.20 -18.86 8.61
CA THR A 143 7.50 -19.53 8.83
C THR A 143 8.47 -19.34 7.65
N ASN A 144 8.24 -18.33 6.81
CA ASN A 144 9.09 -17.95 5.66
C ASN A 144 9.19 -19.06 4.58
N ARG A 145 8.09 -19.75 4.31
CA ARG A 145 7.97 -20.79 3.27
C ARG A 145 6.82 -20.48 2.29
N PRO A 146 6.76 -19.26 1.69
CA PRO A 146 5.63 -18.85 0.87
C PRO A 146 5.44 -19.70 -0.38
N GLY A 147 6.52 -20.29 -0.94
CA GLY A 147 6.43 -21.15 -2.11
C GLY A 147 5.60 -22.42 -1.85
N GLU A 148 5.70 -23.04 -0.67
CA GLU A 148 4.88 -24.20 -0.28
C GLU A 148 3.40 -23.79 -0.12
N ALA A 149 3.15 -22.61 0.48
CA ALA A 149 1.80 -22.05 0.57
C ALA A 149 1.17 -21.84 -0.80
N ILE A 150 1.91 -21.27 -1.77
CA ILE A 150 1.45 -21.05 -3.14
C ILE A 150 1.07 -22.37 -3.80
N GLY A 151 1.88 -23.41 -3.67
CA GLY A 151 1.61 -24.75 -4.25
C GLY A 151 0.28 -25.33 -3.78
N VAL A 152 0.06 -25.33 -2.46
CA VAL A 152 -1.17 -25.88 -1.86
C VAL A 152 -2.39 -25.02 -2.23
N LEU A 153 -2.27 -23.69 -2.13
CA LEU A 153 -3.37 -22.77 -2.46
C LEU A 153 -3.75 -22.83 -3.93
N THR A 154 -2.78 -22.87 -4.85
CA THR A 154 -3.05 -22.96 -6.29
C THR A 154 -3.84 -24.23 -6.63
N THR A 155 -3.49 -25.36 -5.99
CA THR A 155 -4.23 -26.62 -6.16
C THR A 155 -5.66 -26.47 -5.70
N GLN A 156 -5.89 -25.88 -4.54
CA GLN A 156 -7.25 -25.72 -3.99
C GLN A 156 -8.07 -24.64 -4.70
N VAL A 157 -7.44 -23.57 -5.18
CA VAL A 157 -8.11 -22.54 -6.01
C VAL A 157 -8.61 -23.14 -7.34
N ARG A 158 -7.88 -24.08 -7.95
CA ARG A 158 -8.38 -24.79 -9.16
C ARG A 158 -9.62 -25.63 -8.86
N ALA A 159 -9.69 -26.24 -7.68
CA ALA A 159 -10.83 -27.04 -7.25
C ALA A 159 -12.03 -26.17 -6.83
N ASP A 160 -11.80 -24.99 -6.24
CA ASP A 160 -12.83 -24.07 -5.77
C ASP A 160 -12.48 -22.62 -6.16
N SER A 161 -12.63 -22.33 -7.46
CA SER A 161 -12.24 -21.03 -8.05
C SER A 161 -13.09 -19.83 -7.61
N LYS A 162 -14.26 -20.10 -7.00
CA LYS A 162 -15.19 -19.05 -6.52
C LYS A 162 -14.99 -18.69 -5.06
N ASN A 163 -14.04 -19.30 -4.37
CA ASN A 163 -13.75 -19.04 -2.97
C ASN A 163 -12.81 -17.84 -2.82
N TYR A 164 -13.36 -16.70 -2.45
CA TYR A 164 -12.58 -15.47 -2.31
C TYR A 164 -11.47 -15.57 -1.25
N ARG A 165 -11.68 -16.37 -0.19
CA ARG A 165 -10.68 -16.55 0.88
C ARG A 165 -9.43 -17.29 0.39
N LEU A 166 -9.60 -18.24 -0.52
CA LEU A 166 -8.47 -18.94 -1.15
C LEU A 166 -7.68 -17.97 -2.04
N GLN A 167 -8.37 -17.14 -2.83
CA GLN A 167 -7.73 -16.12 -3.65
C GLN A 167 -7.01 -15.08 -2.78
N GLN A 168 -7.62 -14.64 -1.68
CA GLN A 168 -7.01 -13.71 -0.72
C GLN A 168 -5.74 -14.31 -0.10
N ALA A 169 -5.80 -15.58 0.36
CA ALA A 169 -4.66 -16.27 0.91
C ALA A 169 -3.54 -16.47 -0.13
N LEU A 170 -3.90 -16.77 -1.38
CA LEU A 170 -2.95 -16.88 -2.49
C LEU A 170 -2.25 -15.55 -2.77
N GLY A 171 -2.99 -14.45 -2.76
CA GLY A 171 -2.43 -13.10 -2.85
C GLY A 171 -1.44 -12.81 -1.74
N ALA A 172 -1.76 -13.17 -0.50
CA ALA A 172 -0.88 -13.01 0.65
C ALA A 172 0.41 -13.84 0.51
N ALA A 173 0.29 -15.09 0.03
CA ALA A 173 1.44 -15.97 -0.22
C ALA A 173 2.35 -15.41 -1.34
N TYR A 174 1.77 -14.88 -2.43
CA TYR A 174 2.54 -14.23 -3.49
C TYR A 174 3.23 -12.95 -3.00
N THR A 175 2.55 -12.14 -2.17
CA THR A 175 3.18 -10.95 -1.55
C THR A 175 4.40 -11.34 -0.71
N ALA A 176 4.26 -12.38 0.11
CA ALA A 176 5.37 -12.89 0.92
C ALA A 176 6.52 -13.48 0.08
N ASN A 177 6.21 -13.95 -1.13
CA ASN A 177 7.19 -14.45 -2.10
C ASN A 177 7.75 -13.35 -3.02
N ASN A 178 7.43 -12.08 -2.80
CA ASN A 178 7.81 -10.92 -3.63
C ASN A 178 7.31 -10.98 -5.09
N GLU A 179 6.24 -11.71 -5.35
CA GLU A 179 5.58 -11.86 -6.66
C GLU A 179 4.39 -10.89 -6.77
N ASP A 180 4.65 -9.58 -6.65
CA ASP A 180 3.61 -8.55 -6.53
C ASP A 180 2.58 -8.56 -7.66
N ALA A 181 2.96 -8.89 -8.91
CA ALA A 181 2.02 -8.95 -10.03
C ALA A 181 0.99 -10.07 -9.84
N LYS A 182 1.43 -11.26 -9.45
CA LYS A 182 0.53 -12.38 -9.15
C LYS A 182 -0.29 -12.13 -7.88
N ALA A 183 0.31 -11.43 -6.90
CA ALA A 183 -0.42 -11.00 -5.72
C ALA A 183 -1.57 -10.05 -6.08
N PHE A 184 -1.32 -9.09 -6.96
CA PHE A 184 -2.35 -8.19 -7.48
C PHE A 184 -3.50 -8.96 -8.13
N GLU A 185 -3.22 -9.87 -9.07
CA GLU A 185 -4.24 -10.68 -9.76
C GLU A 185 -5.10 -11.49 -8.77
N ALA A 186 -4.46 -12.14 -7.79
CA ALA A 186 -5.14 -12.94 -6.80
C ALA A 186 -6.03 -12.08 -5.88
N TYR A 187 -5.56 -10.95 -5.38
CA TYR A 187 -6.33 -10.04 -4.55
C TYR A 187 -7.46 -9.35 -5.33
N GLU A 188 -7.22 -8.96 -6.57
CA GLU A 188 -8.27 -8.41 -7.44
C GLU A 188 -9.38 -9.43 -7.65
N LYS A 189 -9.01 -10.69 -7.93
CA LYS A 189 -9.98 -11.80 -8.05
C LYS A 189 -10.76 -12.03 -6.76
N ALA A 190 -10.09 -11.98 -5.60
CA ALA A 190 -10.76 -12.07 -4.30
C ALA A 190 -11.78 -10.94 -4.11
N PHE A 191 -11.41 -9.71 -4.45
CA PHE A 191 -12.32 -8.56 -4.38
C PHE A 191 -13.49 -8.64 -5.36
N GLN A 192 -13.25 -9.13 -6.58
CA GLN A 192 -14.33 -9.40 -7.56
C GLN A 192 -15.35 -10.42 -7.03
N LEU A 193 -14.87 -11.47 -6.36
CA LEU A 193 -15.72 -12.51 -5.77
C LEU A 193 -16.46 -12.05 -4.51
N ASN A 194 -15.85 -11.16 -3.73
CA ASN A 194 -16.47 -10.55 -2.55
C ASN A 194 -16.19 -9.03 -2.48
N PRO A 195 -17.01 -8.20 -3.13
CA PRO A 195 -16.81 -6.74 -3.14
C PRO A 195 -16.95 -6.04 -1.78
N LYS A 196 -17.35 -6.79 -0.73
CA LYS A 196 -17.42 -6.29 0.65
C LYS A 196 -16.14 -6.56 1.45
N ASP A 197 -15.15 -7.22 0.87
CA ASP A 197 -13.87 -7.46 1.50
C ASP A 197 -12.89 -6.31 1.25
N ALA A 198 -12.92 -5.34 2.13
CA ALA A 198 -12.00 -4.19 2.09
C ALA A 198 -10.53 -4.60 2.14
N THR A 199 -10.21 -5.72 2.78
CA THR A 199 -8.83 -6.22 2.92
C THR A 199 -8.26 -6.64 1.57
N SER A 200 -9.01 -7.43 0.78
CA SER A 200 -8.57 -7.83 -0.57
C SER A 200 -8.43 -6.62 -1.48
N ALA A 201 -9.39 -5.68 -1.45
CA ALA A 201 -9.31 -4.46 -2.24
C ALA A 201 -8.06 -3.63 -1.88
N SER A 202 -7.83 -3.38 -0.59
CA SER A 202 -6.68 -2.61 -0.11
C SER A 202 -5.35 -3.27 -0.51
N ASN A 203 -5.26 -4.60 -0.37
CA ASN A 203 -4.07 -5.35 -0.74
C ASN A 203 -3.85 -5.39 -2.26
N ALA A 204 -4.91 -5.48 -3.07
CA ALA A 204 -4.82 -5.37 -4.52
C ALA A 204 -4.22 -4.02 -4.94
N VAL A 205 -4.73 -2.91 -4.38
CA VAL A 205 -4.19 -1.57 -4.65
C VAL A 205 -2.71 -1.47 -4.27
N LYS A 206 -2.33 -1.93 -3.08
CA LYS A 206 -0.93 -1.92 -2.62
C LYS A 206 -0.02 -2.75 -3.52
N ALA A 207 -0.46 -3.94 -3.93
CA ALA A 207 0.29 -4.80 -4.83
C ALA A 207 0.46 -4.15 -6.21
N ALA A 208 -0.59 -3.57 -6.80
CA ALA A 208 -0.52 -2.86 -8.07
C ALA A 208 0.43 -1.65 -8.01
N ILE A 209 0.38 -0.85 -6.93
CA ILE A 209 1.32 0.25 -6.70
C ILE A 209 2.76 -0.27 -6.60
N SER A 210 2.97 -1.40 -5.93
CA SER A 210 4.31 -2.03 -5.82
C SER A 210 4.84 -2.45 -7.19
N VAL A 211 4.02 -3.11 -8.01
CA VAL A 211 4.38 -3.47 -9.40
C VAL A 211 4.70 -2.22 -10.21
N ALA A 212 3.86 -1.19 -10.15
CA ALA A 212 4.07 0.05 -10.87
C ALA A 212 5.40 0.72 -10.51
N ARG A 213 5.74 0.77 -9.21
CA ARG A 213 7.00 1.35 -8.73
C ARG A 213 8.24 0.61 -9.19
N ARG A 214 8.16 -0.71 -9.38
CA ARG A 214 9.27 -1.57 -9.83
C ARG A 214 9.36 -1.69 -11.34
N SER A 215 8.31 -1.34 -12.07
CA SER A 215 8.30 -1.41 -13.54
C SER A 215 9.29 -0.41 -14.15
N SER A 216 10.01 -0.81 -15.18
CA SER A 216 10.85 0.07 -16.01
C SER A 216 10.06 0.75 -17.13
N SER A 217 8.95 0.18 -17.55
CA SER A 217 8.10 0.68 -18.62
C SER A 217 7.08 1.70 -18.10
N ASP A 218 7.05 2.90 -18.69
CA ASP A 218 6.09 3.93 -18.32
C ASP A 218 4.64 3.54 -18.64
N SER A 219 4.42 2.77 -19.72
CA SER A 219 3.10 2.22 -20.05
C SER A 219 2.61 1.26 -18.98
N SER A 220 3.48 0.32 -18.55
CA SER A 220 3.15 -0.61 -17.46
C SER A 220 2.89 0.12 -16.14
N LYS A 221 3.73 1.13 -15.81
CA LYS A 221 3.50 1.98 -14.61
C LYS A 221 2.11 2.61 -14.63
N SER A 222 1.79 3.30 -15.73
CA SER A 222 0.52 3.98 -15.89
C SER A 222 -0.66 3.02 -15.79
N ASN A 223 -0.56 1.84 -16.41
CA ASN A 223 -1.59 0.82 -16.37
C ASN A 223 -1.86 0.32 -14.95
N TYR A 224 -0.81 -0.10 -14.22
CA TYR A 224 -0.99 -0.60 -12.85
C TYR A 224 -1.49 0.48 -11.88
N TYR A 225 -1.01 1.72 -11.99
CA TYR A 225 -1.54 2.81 -11.18
C TYR A 225 -3.00 3.12 -11.50
N SER A 226 -3.40 3.08 -12.78
CA SER A 226 -4.79 3.28 -13.18
C SER A 226 -5.72 2.18 -12.64
N GLN A 227 -5.30 0.91 -12.73
CA GLN A 227 -6.04 -0.21 -12.13
C GLN A 227 -6.13 -0.06 -10.61
N ALA A 228 -5.03 0.29 -9.95
CA ALA A 228 -5.01 0.60 -8.52
C ALA A 228 -6.01 1.70 -8.16
N GLY A 229 -6.04 2.80 -8.93
CA GLY A 229 -6.97 3.91 -8.73
C GLY A 229 -8.43 3.49 -8.85
N GLN A 230 -8.78 2.70 -9.87
CA GLN A 230 -10.15 2.20 -10.05
C GLN A 230 -10.63 1.30 -8.90
N ILE A 231 -9.75 0.42 -8.39
CA ILE A 231 -10.06 -0.41 -7.22
C ILE A 231 -10.17 0.46 -5.96
N ALA A 232 -9.25 1.41 -5.80
CA ALA A 232 -9.21 2.32 -4.65
C ALA A 232 -10.44 3.23 -4.59
N ASP A 233 -10.97 3.70 -5.73
CA ASP A 233 -12.22 4.46 -5.80
C ASP A 233 -13.38 3.64 -5.25
N ARG A 234 -13.52 2.39 -5.67
CA ARG A 234 -14.57 1.49 -5.17
C ARG A 234 -14.40 1.22 -3.68
N LEU A 235 -13.17 1.00 -3.23
CA LEU A 235 -12.83 0.77 -1.84
C LEU A 235 -13.18 1.99 -0.97
N ALA A 236 -12.69 3.18 -1.36
CA ALA A 236 -12.87 4.41 -0.58
C ALA A 236 -14.32 4.91 -0.57
N ASN A 237 -15.11 4.63 -1.63
CA ASN A 237 -16.54 4.91 -1.65
C ASN A 237 -17.34 3.95 -0.77
N ALA A 238 -16.97 2.66 -0.73
CA ALA A 238 -17.65 1.66 0.08
C ALA A 238 -17.26 1.74 1.57
N PHE A 239 -16.01 2.09 1.84
CA PHE A 239 -15.41 2.15 3.18
C PHE A 239 -14.59 3.44 3.31
N PRO A 240 -15.22 4.60 3.56
CA PRO A 240 -14.60 5.91 3.52
C PRO A 240 -13.74 6.20 4.75
N THR A 241 -12.69 5.40 4.98
CA THR A 241 -11.68 5.65 6.00
C THR A 241 -10.56 6.54 5.46
N PHE A 242 -9.83 7.18 6.37
CA PHE A 242 -8.64 7.95 6.03
C PHE A 242 -7.65 7.15 5.17
N GLU A 243 -7.36 5.91 5.57
CA GLU A 243 -6.39 5.04 4.91
C GLU A 243 -6.82 4.72 3.46
N HIS A 244 -8.11 4.44 3.24
CA HIS A 244 -8.61 4.12 1.91
C HIS A 244 -8.62 5.34 0.99
N GLN A 245 -8.96 6.52 1.51
CA GLN A 245 -8.93 7.77 0.75
C GLN A 245 -7.49 8.20 0.42
N LEU A 246 -6.55 8.04 1.37
CA LEU A 246 -5.13 8.28 1.13
C LEU A 246 -4.59 7.34 0.05
N LEU A 247 -4.96 6.07 0.11
CA LEU A 247 -4.54 5.05 -0.86
C LEU A 247 -5.09 5.36 -2.27
N ALA A 248 -6.33 5.86 -2.37
CA ALA A 248 -6.90 6.31 -3.64
C ALA A 248 -6.15 7.53 -4.20
N GLY A 249 -5.85 8.49 -3.34
CA GLY A 249 -5.04 9.64 -3.72
C GLY A 249 -3.65 9.27 -4.23
N GLU A 250 -2.96 8.34 -3.56
CA GLU A 250 -1.66 7.83 -3.96
C GLU A 250 -1.71 7.12 -5.32
N ALA A 251 -2.72 6.26 -5.53
CA ALA A 251 -2.88 5.51 -6.77
C ALA A 251 -3.12 6.45 -7.97
N TRP A 252 -4.04 7.41 -7.84
CA TRP A 252 -4.32 8.38 -8.90
C TRP A 252 -3.17 9.37 -9.15
N LEU A 253 -2.42 9.74 -8.10
CA LEU A 253 -1.20 10.54 -8.27
C LEU A 253 -0.16 9.78 -9.14
N GLY A 254 0.03 8.48 -8.87
CA GLY A 254 0.90 7.62 -9.68
C GLY A 254 0.41 7.44 -11.11
N ALA A 255 -0.91 7.41 -11.34
CA ALA A 255 -1.54 7.37 -12.65
C ALA A 255 -1.47 8.71 -13.40
N LYS A 256 -0.95 9.77 -12.76
CA LYS A 256 -0.90 11.17 -13.26
C LYS A 256 -2.29 11.82 -13.42
N GLU A 257 -3.30 11.27 -12.80
CA GLU A 257 -4.67 11.80 -12.74
C GLU A 257 -4.77 12.78 -11.55
N TYR A 258 -4.06 13.91 -11.65
CA TYR A 258 -3.78 14.80 -10.53
C TYR A 258 -5.02 15.40 -9.87
N GLN A 259 -6.06 15.69 -10.64
CA GLN A 259 -7.32 16.22 -10.09
C GLN A 259 -8.03 15.14 -9.25
N LYS A 260 -8.16 13.90 -9.76
CA LYS A 260 -8.75 12.80 -9.00
C LYS A 260 -7.95 12.51 -7.72
N ALA A 261 -6.61 12.55 -7.83
CA ALA A 261 -5.75 12.38 -6.68
C ALA A 261 -6.00 13.46 -5.62
N GLN A 262 -6.07 14.74 -6.04
CA GLN A 262 -6.36 15.84 -5.14
C GLN A 262 -7.72 15.68 -4.45
N ASP A 263 -8.76 15.32 -5.19
CA ASP A 263 -10.12 15.15 -4.64
C ASP A 263 -10.15 14.11 -3.50
N TRP A 264 -9.43 13.00 -3.66
CA TRP A 264 -9.33 11.97 -2.61
C TRP A 264 -8.44 12.41 -1.45
N LEU A 265 -7.33 13.07 -1.73
CA LEU A 265 -6.43 13.60 -0.70
C LEU A 265 -7.08 14.70 0.14
N ASP A 266 -7.93 15.53 -0.45
CA ASP A 266 -8.70 16.55 0.28
C ASP A 266 -9.71 15.91 1.23
N LYS A 267 -10.37 14.81 0.82
CA LYS A 267 -11.22 14.01 1.70
C LYS A 267 -10.41 13.39 2.85
N ALA A 268 -9.24 12.81 2.55
CA ALA A 268 -8.34 12.26 3.57
C ALA A 268 -7.88 13.36 4.55
N ARG A 269 -7.49 14.54 4.05
CA ARG A 269 -7.11 15.69 4.86
C ARG A 269 -8.24 16.14 5.80
N ALA A 270 -9.48 16.10 5.33
CA ALA A 270 -10.64 16.47 6.14
C ALA A 270 -10.83 15.51 7.35
N GLN A 271 -10.44 14.23 7.21
CA GLN A 271 -10.49 13.28 8.33
C GLN A 271 -9.29 13.39 9.27
N GLN A 272 -8.08 13.61 8.73
CA GLN A 272 -6.84 13.71 9.52
C GLN A 272 -5.98 14.89 9.04
N SER A 273 -6.30 16.09 9.50
CA SER A 273 -5.58 17.31 9.14
C SER A 273 -4.15 17.41 9.71
N SER A 274 -3.76 16.50 10.61
CA SER A 274 -2.42 16.43 11.20
C SER A 274 -1.50 15.40 10.53
N ASN A 275 -1.86 14.84 9.37
CA ASN A 275 -1.03 13.87 8.68
C ASN A 275 -0.15 14.54 7.60
N ALA A 276 1.15 14.63 7.83
CA ALA A 276 2.10 15.29 6.94
C ALA A 276 2.19 14.67 5.53
N LEU A 277 1.95 13.35 5.39
CA LEU A 277 2.02 12.65 4.11
C LEU A 277 0.92 13.12 3.14
N VAL A 278 -0.27 13.44 3.64
CA VAL A 278 -1.37 13.96 2.82
C VAL A 278 -0.97 15.29 2.18
N TYR A 279 -0.40 16.21 2.96
CA TYR A 279 0.06 17.50 2.44
C TYR A 279 1.19 17.35 1.42
N TYR A 280 2.10 16.40 1.65
CA TYR A 280 3.14 16.09 0.68
C TYR A 280 2.55 15.60 -0.66
N TYR A 281 1.57 14.70 -0.65
CA TYR A 281 0.91 14.24 -1.88
C TYR A 281 0.07 15.35 -2.54
N LEU A 282 -0.64 16.18 -1.77
CA LEU A 282 -1.34 17.36 -2.29
C LEU A 282 -0.38 18.33 -2.98
N ALA A 283 0.79 18.58 -2.37
CA ALA A 283 1.81 19.41 -2.99
C ALA A 283 2.33 18.84 -4.31
N GLN A 284 2.49 17.51 -4.40
CA GLN A 284 2.87 16.87 -5.66
C GLN A 284 1.79 17.07 -6.75
N CYS A 285 0.51 16.83 -6.42
CA CYS A 285 -0.61 17.08 -7.35
C CYS A 285 -0.59 18.53 -7.85
N LYS A 286 -0.57 19.48 -6.92
CA LYS A 286 -0.57 20.92 -7.24
C LYS A 286 0.65 21.35 -8.06
N THR A 287 1.83 20.78 -7.78
CA THR A 287 3.04 21.04 -8.57
C THR A 287 2.88 20.63 -10.03
N GLN A 288 2.29 19.45 -10.28
CA GLN A 288 2.05 18.95 -11.62
C GLN A 288 0.98 19.74 -12.37
N MET A 289 0.01 20.32 -11.64
CA MET A 289 -0.99 21.25 -12.16
C MET A 289 -0.49 22.71 -12.27
N ASN A 290 0.81 22.93 -12.08
CA ASN A 290 1.45 24.25 -12.08
C ASN A 290 0.93 25.25 -11.02
N GLN A 291 0.32 24.75 -9.95
CA GLN A 291 -0.15 25.52 -8.80
C GLN A 291 0.98 25.66 -7.76
N LEU A 292 2.08 26.34 -8.13
CA LEU A 292 3.34 26.29 -7.39
C LEU A 292 3.26 26.89 -5.97
N ASN A 293 2.55 28.02 -5.80
CA ASN A 293 2.41 28.66 -4.48
C ASN A 293 1.53 27.84 -3.52
N PRO A 294 0.35 27.34 -3.92
CA PRO A 294 -0.42 26.41 -3.11
C PRO A 294 0.35 25.12 -2.75
N ALA A 295 1.19 24.61 -3.66
CA ALA A 295 2.03 23.45 -3.39
C ALA A 295 3.07 23.73 -2.29
N LEU A 296 3.73 24.90 -2.33
CA LEU A 296 4.68 25.31 -1.27
C LEU A 296 3.98 25.47 0.08
N ALA A 297 2.76 25.99 0.12
CA ALA A 297 1.99 26.10 1.36
C ALA A 297 1.71 24.74 1.98
N ASP A 298 1.35 23.74 1.15
CA ASP A 298 1.16 22.36 1.64
C ASP A 298 2.47 21.76 2.18
N LEU A 299 3.61 21.98 1.50
CA LEU A 299 4.91 21.48 1.99
C LEU A 299 5.30 22.14 3.33
N GLN A 300 5.07 23.44 3.47
CA GLN A 300 5.29 24.15 4.74
C GLN A 300 4.40 23.59 5.86
N GLN A 301 3.14 23.31 5.54
CA GLN A 301 2.23 22.68 6.49
C GLN A 301 2.69 21.27 6.87
N ALA A 302 3.19 20.46 5.93
CA ALA A 302 3.77 19.15 6.22
C ALA A 302 4.95 19.25 7.21
N LEU A 303 5.83 20.23 7.04
CA LEU A 303 6.95 20.48 7.97
C LEU A 303 6.45 20.95 9.35
N LYS A 304 5.47 21.86 9.39
CA LYS A 304 4.87 22.37 10.63
C LYS A 304 4.21 21.26 11.45
N ILE A 305 3.57 20.29 10.81
CA ILE A 305 2.94 19.12 11.46
C ILE A 305 3.99 18.16 12.02
N GLY A 306 5.25 18.23 11.54
CA GLY A 306 6.34 17.40 12.02
C GLY A 306 6.73 16.29 11.05
N ALA A 307 6.71 16.54 9.74
CA ALA A 307 7.33 15.63 8.77
C ALA A 307 8.76 15.30 9.19
N SER A 308 9.08 14.02 9.31
CA SER A 308 10.37 13.53 9.82
C SER A 308 11.01 12.48 8.93
N GLY A 309 12.27 12.16 9.17
CA GLY A 309 13.02 11.13 8.47
C GLY A 309 12.95 11.29 6.95
N LYS A 310 12.67 10.20 6.24
CA LYS A 310 12.60 10.17 4.78
C LYS A 310 11.57 11.16 4.21
N LEU A 311 10.40 11.29 4.87
CA LEU A 311 9.36 12.20 4.41
C LEU A 311 9.82 13.67 4.47
N ARG A 312 10.52 14.07 5.53
CA ARG A 312 11.09 15.42 5.65
C ARG A 312 12.01 15.74 4.47
N ASN A 313 12.92 14.82 4.14
CA ASN A 313 13.83 15.02 3.01
C ASN A 313 13.07 15.08 1.67
N GLN A 314 12.02 14.28 1.49
CA GLN A 314 11.16 14.34 0.30
C GLN A 314 10.44 15.69 0.20
N VAL A 315 9.91 16.22 1.30
CA VAL A 315 9.25 17.54 1.36
C VAL A 315 10.23 18.64 0.95
N TYR A 316 11.45 18.65 1.51
CA TYR A 316 12.45 19.63 1.15
C TYR A 316 12.91 19.54 -0.31
N ASN A 317 13.14 18.32 -0.82
CA ASN A 317 13.49 18.13 -2.24
C ASN A 317 12.38 18.63 -3.17
N GLN A 318 11.11 18.36 -2.84
CA GLN A 318 9.96 18.84 -3.62
C GLN A 318 9.87 20.37 -3.60
N GLY A 319 10.12 20.98 -2.45
CA GLY A 319 10.14 22.45 -2.34
C GLY A 319 11.28 23.08 -3.14
N GLY A 320 12.49 22.50 -3.09
CA GLY A 320 13.62 22.91 -3.94
C GLY A 320 13.28 22.84 -5.43
N TYR A 321 12.64 21.75 -5.86
CA TYR A 321 12.16 21.61 -7.25
C TYR A 321 11.13 22.68 -7.64
N ILE A 322 10.21 23.02 -6.74
CA ILE A 322 9.22 24.08 -7.00
C ILE A 322 9.90 25.45 -7.13
N TYR A 323 10.87 25.77 -6.26
CA TYR A 323 11.61 27.03 -6.34
C TYR A 323 12.49 27.10 -7.60
N ASP A 324 13.08 25.98 -8.05
CA ASP A 324 13.78 25.91 -9.34
C ASP A 324 12.83 26.22 -10.51
N LYS A 325 11.64 25.62 -10.54
CA LYS A 325 10.59 25.97 -11.53
C LYS A 325 10.22 27.45 -11.52
N LYS A 326 10.25 28.09 -10.36
CA LYS A 326 10.00 29.53 -10.22
C LYS A 326 11.23 30.38 -10.56
N LYS A 327 12.37 29.78 -10.87
CA LYS A 327 13.68 30.43 -11.05
C LYS A 327 14.15 31.18 -9.78
N ASP A 328 13.65 30.83 -8.62
CA ASP A 328 14.07 31.33 -7.32
C ASP A 328 15.20 30.44 -6.78
N TYR A 329 16.37 30.59 -7.36
CA TYR A 329 17.50 29.70 -7.09
C TYR A 329 18.01 29.83 -5.65
N GLU A 330 17.85 30.96 -5.00
CA GLU A 330 18.25 31.13 -3.59
C GLU A 330 17.43 30.27 -2.64
N ASN A 331 16.12 30.31 -2.78
CA ASN A 331 15.24 29.45 -2.01
C ASN A 331 15.40 27.98 -2.41
N ALA A 332 15.61 27.66 -3.70
CA ALA A 332 15.89 26.30 -4.14
C ALA A 332 17.15 25.71 -3.45
N ILE A 333 18.27 26.47 -3.41
CA ILE A 333 19.52 26.11 -2.72
C ILE A 333 19.23 25.84 -1.25
N ARG A 334 18.50 26.72 -0.55
CA ARG A 334 18.20 26.56 0.87
C ARG A 334 17.40 25.28 1.12
N TRP A 335 16.37 25.01 0.33
CA TRP A 335 15.53 23.84 0.49
C TRP A 335 16.27 22.55 0.17
N TYR A 336 17.07 22.49 -0.90
CA TYR A 336 17.89 21.31 -1.22
C TYR A 336 18.97 21.03 -0.16
N ARG A 337 19.54 22.08 0.47
CA ARG A 337 20.49 21.94 1.57
C ARG A 337 19.83 21.31 2.80
N GLU A 338 18.62 21.74 3.15
CA GLU A 338 17.85 21.12 4.23
C GLU A 338 17.48 19.65 3.94
N ALA A 339 17.38 19.26 2.67
CA ALA A 339 17.21 17.87 2.25
C ALA A 339 18.48 17.04 2.28
N GLY A 340 19.66 17.65 2.48
CA GLY A 340 20.96 17.00 2.32
C GLY A 340 21.31 16.64 0.87
N ASN A 341 20.74 17.34 -0.11
CA ASN A 341 20.90 17.06 -1.54
C ASN A 341 21.98 17.95 -2.17
N GLU A 342 23.25 17.71 -1.82
CA GLU A 342 24.39 18.52 -2.26
C GLU A 342 24.53 18.60 -3.79
N LYS A 343 24.15 17.55 -4.50
CA LYS A 343 24.14 17.55 -5.97
C LYS A 343 23.25 18.66 -6.51
N MET A 344 21.99 18.72 -6.05
CA MET A 344 21.03 19.72 -6.48
C MET A 344 21.42 21.13 -6.00
N VAL A 345 22.07 21.25 -4.84
CA VAL A 345 22.63 22.52 -4.38
C VAL A 345 23.65 23.04 -5.39
N GLY A 346 24.60 22.22 -5.83
CA GLY A 346 25.59 22.61 -6.84
C GLY A 346 24.96 23.01 -8.18
N GLU A 347 23.95 22.26 -8.63
CA GLU A 347 23.21 22.60 -9.86
C GLU A 347 22.49 23.95 -9.76
N MET A 348 21.88 24.26 -8.60
CA MET A 348 21.18 25.53 -8.40
C MET A 348 22.14 26.71 -8.26
N VAL A 349 23.30 26.52 -7.66
CA VAL A 349 24.36 27.54 -7.63
C VAL A 349 24.79 27.89 -9.06
N ALA A 350 25.09 26.90 -9.89
CA ALA A 350 25.46 27.13 -11.28
C ALA A 350 24.37 27.86 -12.08
N LYS A 351 23.09 27.50 -11.89
CA LYS A 351 21.96 28.20 -12.53
C LYS A 351 21.82 29.65 -12.05
N LYS A 352 22.04 29.89 -10.75
CA LYS A 352 22.03 31.24 -10.17
C LYS A 352 23.09 32.14 -10.79
N ASP A 353 24.34 31.61 -10.88
CA ASP A 353 25.47 32.34 -11.42
C ASP A 353 25.28 32.64 -12.91
N ALA A 354 24.80 31.65 -13.69
CA ALA A 354 24.47 31.88 -15.10
C ALA A 354 23.35 32.91 -15.29
N ALA A 355 22.33 32.90 -14.43
CA ALA A 355 21.25 33.88 -14.47
C ALA A 355 21.75 35.29 -14.12
N ALA A 356 22.69 35.41 -13.20
CA ALA A 356 23.33 36.69 -12.84
C ALA A 356 24.17 37.22 -14.00
N GLN A 357 24.96 36.37 -14.66
CA GLN A 357 25.77 36.73 -15.83
C GLN A 357 24.90 37.18 -17.00
N ASN A 358 23.81 36.47 -17.31
CA ASN A 358 22.87 36.87 -18.36
C ASN A 358 22.22 38.20 -18.06
N LYS A 359 21.81 38.43 -16.80
CA LYS A 359 21.23 39.72 -16.39
C LYS A 359 22.23 40.89 -16.52
N ALA A 360 23.49 40.66 -16.19
CA ALA A 360 24.54 41.66 -16.35
C ALA A 360 24.79 41.97 -17.82
N ALA A 361 24.86 40.98 -18.70
CA ALA A 361 24.97 41.13 -20.14
C ALA A 361 23.77 41.90 -20.74
N ASP A 362 22.56 41.54 -20.33
CA ASP A 362 21.34 42.25 -20.77
C ASP A 362 21.32 43.75 -20.34
N GLN A 363 21.84 44.01 -19.13
CA GLN A 363 21.97 45.40 -18.63
C GLN A 363 23.01 46.18 -19.43
N GLU A 364 24.18 45.60 -19.69
CA GLU A 364 25.22 46.18 -20.52
C GLU A 364 24.69 46.51 -21.91
N CYS A 365 23.99 45.56 -22.55
CA CYS A 365 23.37 45.77 -23.86
C CYS A 365 22.28 46.87 -23.86
N ALA A 366 21.48 46.93 -22.80
CA ALA A 366 20.48 48.00 -22.66
C ALA A 366 21.14 49.41 -22.51
N GLU A 367 22.27 49.46 -21.81
CA GLU A 367 23.06 50.69 -21.63
C GLU A 367 23.71 51.14 -22.95
N PHE A 368 24.33 50.22 -23.69
CA PHE A 368 24.84 50.45 -25.04
C PHE A 368 23.75 51.01 -25.97
N LYS A 369 22.58 50.42 -26.00
CA LYS A 369 21.46 50.89 -26.81
C LYS A 369 21.01 52.31 -26.44
N ARG A 370 21.00 52.63 -25.13
CA ARG A 370 20.67 54.00 -24.65
C ARG A 370 21.72 55.03 -25.09
N THR A 371 23.01 54.67 -24.99
CA THR A 371 24.12 55.51 -25.40
C THR A 371 24.06 55.84 -26.89
N ILE A 372 23.86 54.84 -27.76
CA ILE A 372 23.70 55.06 -29.20
C ILE A 372 22.49 55.95 -29.49
N ALA A 373 21.34 55.75 -28.81
CA ALA A 373 20.18 56.59 -28.98
C ALA A 373 20.40 58.02 -28.54
N ALA A 374 21.10 58.23 -27.42
CA ALA A 374 21.44 59.58 -26.93
C ALA A 374 22.40 60.32 -27.88
N LEU A 375 23.43 59.62 -28.41
CA LEU A 375 24.32 60.20 -29.41
C LEU A 375 23.59 60.61 -30.69
N ARG A 376 22.69 59.78 -31.20
CA ARG A 376 21.87 60.16 -32.39
C ARG A 376 21.01 61.34 -32.11
N LEU A 377 20.39 61.50 -30.96
CA LEU A 377 19.60 62.66 -30.57
C LEU A 377 20.47 63.89 -30.50
N GLN A 378 21.66 63.78 -29.93
CA GLN A 378 22.62 64.88 -29.84
C GLN A 378 23.11 65.36 -31.22
N VAL A 379 23.34 64.41 -32.14
CA VAL A 379 23.63 64.76 -33.55
C VAL A 379 22.50 65.57 -34.21
N GLU A 380 21.25 65.14 -34.02
CA GLU A 380 20.08 65.80 -34.53
C GLU A 380 19.94 67.23 -33.95
N GLU A 381 20.23 67.45 -32.69
CA GLU A 381 20.20 68.77 -32.03
C GLU A 381 21.30 69.68 -32.57
N LEU A 382 22.56 69.20 -32.73
CA LEU A 382 23.66 69.97 -33.28
C LEU A 382 23.42 70.35 -34.71
N GLN A 383 22.86 69.48 -35.53
CA GLN A 383 22.46 69.82 -36.90
C GLN A 383 21.38 70.89 -36.96
N LYS A 384 20.41 70.89 -36.06
CA LYS A 384 19.34 71.89 -35.96
C LYS A 384 19.87 73.32 -35.64
N ILE A 385 20.95 73.40 -34.86
CA ILE A 385 21.59 74.65 -34.49
C ILE A 385 22.70 75.09 -35.45
N GLY A 386 23.00 74.24 -36.48
CA GLY A 386 23.99 74.58 -37.52
C GLY A 386 25.44 74.21 -37.16
N ASP A 387 25.68 73.52 -36.05
CA ASP A 387 27.01 73.03 -35.64
C ASP A 387 27.32 71.69 -36.34
N ASN A 388 27.61 71.75 -37.61
CA ASN A 388 27.86 70.56 -38.45
C ASN A 388 29.19 69.90 -38.15
N ASP A 389 30.20 70.61 -37.66
CA ASP A 389 31.50 70.04 -37.32
C ASP A 389 31.41 69.11 -36.09
N SER A 390 30.74 69.57 -35.03
CA SER A 390 30.48 68.77 -33.83
C SER A 390 29.55 67.59 -34.14
N ALA A 391 28.53 67.82 -34.99
CA ALA A 391 27.64 66.74 -35.42
C ALA A 391 28.37 65.66 -36.19
N GLN A 392 29.33 65.99 -37.06
CA GLN A 392 30.12 65.03 -37.84
C GLN A 392 31.05 64.23 -36.95
N GLN A 393 31.70 64.83 -35.94
CA GLN A 393 32.52 64.12 -34.96
C GLN A 393 31.77 63.03 -34.20
N LEU A 394 30.50 63.31 -33.85
CA LEU A 394 29.64 62.26 -33.18
C LEU A 394 29.17 61.20 -34.18
N LEU A 395 28.86 61.58 -35.42
CA LEU A 395 28.49 60.64 -36.48
C LEU A 395 29.62 59.65 -36.79
N ASP A 396 30.88 60.09 -36.73
CA ASP A 396 32.03 59.19 -36.96
C ASP A 396 32.25 58.17 -35.84
N GLN A 397 31.73 58.42 -34.63
CA GLN A 397 31.79 57.48 -33.50
C GLN A 397 30.69 56.42 -33.52
N LEU A 398 29.52 56.73 -34.11
CA LEU A 398 28.36 55.85 -34.11
C LEU A 398 28.60 54.46 -34.75
N PRO A 399 29.28 54.33 -35.91
CA PRO A 399 29.49 53.04 -36.57
C PRO A 399 30.31 52.06 -35.71
N ALA A 400 31.29 52.58 -34.97
CA ALA A 400 32.11 51.75 -34.07
C ALA A 400 31.30 51.22 -32.88
N LEU A 401 30.47 52.09 -32.27
CA LEU A 401 29.57 51.70 -31.17
C LEU A 401 28.47 50.77 -31.65
N GLU A 402 27.90 50.97 -32.82
CA GLU A 402 26.86 50.10 -33.39
C GLU A 402 27.43 48.72 -33.73
N LYS A 403 28.66 48.66 -34.21
CA LYS A 403 29.36 47.41 -34.47
C LYS A 403 29.63 46.66 -33.16
N ASP A 404 30.15 47.33 -32.13
CA ASP A 404 30.44 46.72 -30.81
C ASP A 404 29.13 46.23 -30.16
N TYR A 405 28.04 47.01 -30.24
CA TYR A 405 26.70 46.55 -29.82
C TYR A 405 26.25 45.32 -30.57
N ALA A 406 26.43 45.28 -31.91
CA ALA A 406 26.02 44.15 -32.72
C ALA A 406 26.85 42.88 -32.46
N GLU A 407 28.10 43.00 -32.04
CA GLU A 407 28.99 41.90 -31.68
C GLU A 407 28.72 41.33 -30.27
N ARG A 408 28.42 42.23 -29.29
CA ARG A 408 28.21 41.82 -27.89
C ARG A 408 26.79 41.49 -27.50
N CYS A 409 25.79 42.04 -28.24
CA CYS A 409 24.38 42.05 -27.83
C CYS A 409 23.45 41.30 -28.83
N ARG A 410 23.96 40.36 -29.57
CA ARG A 410 23.19 39.50 -30.46
C ARG A 410 22.77 38.18 -29.83
#